data_75ca93b954e7b463a66c85aa99c5e7b2
#
_entry.id   75ca93b954e7b463a66c85aa99c5e7b2
#
_cell.length_a   1.000
_cell.length_b   1.000
_cell.length_c   1.000
_cell.angle_alpha   90.00
_cell.angle_beta   90.00
_cell.angle_gamma   90.00
#
_symmetry.space_group_name_H-M   'P 1'
#
loop_
_entity.id
_entity.type
_entity.pdbx_description
1 polymer ?
#
loop_
_entity_poly.entity_id
_entity_poly.type
_entity_poly.pdbx_seq_one_letter_code
_entity_poly.pdbx_strand_id
1 'polypeptide(L)'
;MNLTENFRVALRALASNKLRSSLTMLGIIIGVGAVVALMAIGNGATASITEQVQGIGSNLISVAPGRFQQGGQSTQGALYLDDYEALFKGLTNIAGIAPVLQTGATVSYDRETLSTSITATTPDFASVRAYEVARGRFLNQTDRDREARVAVIGAQTAKDLFGGLNPVARKIKINGISFEVVGVLKEKGSSGFGSADEIILVPLETGYAKLAGAQSVRSGKKTLNSIQFSAASAEVVNDVTATTERILRREHKLGLNEEADFSVQSQTQFLSTLSTITTTLTLFLGAIAGISLLVGGVGIMNIMLVSVTERTREIGLRKAVGAKQMIILLQFLVETLVLSLIGGLLGIGLGWGIAAGVTAANLIQAQVTSSSVMLAFSFAAAVGVFFGLYPAYRASRLRPIEALRYE
;
A
#
# COMPACT_ATOMS: atom_id res chain seq x y z
N MET A 1 -28.97 30.01 29.42
CA MET A 1 -27.53 30.24 29.17
C MET A 1 -27.24 29.83 27.74
N ASN A 2 -26.82 30.76 26.91
CA ASN A 2 -26.63 30.52 25.46
C ASN A 2 -25.34 29.70 25.22
N LEU A 3 -25.37 28.77 24.27
CA LEU A 3 -24.19 27.97 23.88
C LEU A 3 -22.95 28.84 23.57
N THR A 4 -23.15 30.04 23.03
CA THR A 4 -22.11 31.02 22.71
C THR A 4 -21.42 31.58 23.97
N GLU A 5 -22.14 31.74 25.09
CA GLU A 5 -21.55 32.16 26.35
C GLU A 5 -20.71 31.08 26.99
N ASN A 6 -21.16 29.80 26.95
CA ASN A 6 -20.39 28.66 27.40
C ASN A 6 -19.08 28.49 26.64
N PHE A 7 -19.11 28.72 25.32
CA PHE A 7 -17.92 28.66 24.47
C PHE A 7 -16.92 29.78 24.81
N ARG A 8 -17.42 31.03 25.06
CA ARG A 8 -16.57 32.16 25.44
C ARG A 8 -15.94 31.97 26.86
N VAL A 9 -16.69 31.37 27.78
CA VAL A 9 -16.18 31.04 29.12
C VAL A 9 -15.11 29.95 29.02
N ALA A 10 -15.32 28.92 28.21
CA ALA A 10 -14.33 27.87 27.96
C ALA A 10 -13.01 28.43 27.39
N LEU A 11 -13.08 29.32 26.38
CA LEU A 11 -11.89 29.98 25.83
C LEU A 11 -11.15 30.86 26.82
N ARG A 12 -11.86 31.57 27.71
CA ARG A 12 -11.22 32.37 28.79
C ARG A 12 -10.53 31.49 29.82
N ALA A 13 -11.16 30.36 30.18
CA ALA A 13 -10.57 29.39 31.11
C ALA A 13 -9.27 28.78 30.59
N LEU A 14 -9.21 28.53 29.28
CA LEU A 14 -8.02 28.08 28.55
C LEU A 14 -6.89 29.13 28.61
N ALA A 15 -7.23 30.39 28.44
CA ALA A 15 -6.26 31.51 28.43
C ALA A 15 -5.67 31.83 29.80
N SER A 16 -6.37 31.49 30.89
CA SER A 16 -5.92 31.76 32.29
C SER A 16 -4.83 30.81 32.76
N ASN A 17 -4.75 29.56 32.25
CA ASN A 17 -3.77 28.55 32.65
C ASN A 17 -3.07 27.91 31.42
N LYS A 18 -2.32 28.73 30.68
CA LYS A 18 -1.73 28.37 29.38
C LYS A 18 -0.86 27.10 29.41
N LEU A 19 0.03 26.96 30.37
CA LEU A 19 0.92 25.80 30.49
C LEU A 19 0.16 24.49 30.71
N ARG A 20 -0.87 24.53 31.56
CA ARG A 20 -1.68 23.35 31.88
C ARG A 20 -2.52 22.91 30.67
N SER A 21 -3.17 23.88 30.00
CA SER A 21 -3.99 23.64 28.82
C SER A 21 -3.15 23.13 27.64
N SER A 22 -1.93 23.68 27.45
CA SER A 22 -1.04 23.23 26.38
C SER A 22 -0.54 21.79 26.58
N LEU A 23 -0.19 21.42 27.81
CA LEU A 23 0.30 20.07 28.12
C LEU A 23 -0.78 19.00 27.90
N THR A 24 -2.04 19.30 28.23
CA THR A 24 -3.16 18.38 28.00
C THR A 24 -3.54 18.26 26.52
N MET A 25 -3.61 19.41 25.86
CA MET A 25 -3.87 19.42 24.43
C MET A 25 -2.76 18.68 23.66
N LEU A 26 -1.51 18.71 24.12
CA LEU A 26 -0.38 18.04 23.50
C LEU A 26 -0.62 16.54 23.34
N GLY A 27 -1.16 15.85 24.35
CA GLY A 27 -1.49 14.43 24.27
C GLY A 27 -2.55 14.14 23.19
N ILE A 28 -3.57 14.99 23.09
CA ILE A 28 -4.60 14.86 22.04
C ILE A 28 -4.04 15.20 20.66
N ILE A 29 -3.25 16.29 20.56
CA ILE A 29 -2.63 16.72 19.30
C ILE A 29 -1.74 15.62 18.73
N ILE A 30 -0.87 15.01 19.58
CA ILE A 30 0.01 13.92 19.17
C ILE A 30 -0.81 12.69 18.79
N GLY A 31 -1.78 12.28 19.60
CA GLY A 31 -2.60 11.10 19.35
C GLY A 31 -3.41 11.22 18.05
N VAL A 32 -4.13 12.32 17.87
CA VAL A 32 -4.91 12.60 16.65
C VAL A 32 -4.01 12.79 15.45
N GLY A 33 -2.90 13.55 15.60
CA GLY A 33 -1.94 13.79 14.53
C GLY A 33 -1.29 12.50 14.02
N ALA A 34 -0.92 11.61 14.94
CA ALA A 34 -0.39 10.29 14.58
C ALA A 34 -1.41 9.45 13.80
N VAL A 35 -2.68 9.39 14.25
CA VAL A 35 -3.74 8.67 13.53
C VAL A 35 -3.89 9.20 12.10
N VAL A 36 -4.02 10.52 11.94
CA VAL A 36 -4.23 11.14 10.62
C VAL A 36 -3.02 10.92 9.71
N ALA A 37 -1.80 11.14 10.21
CA ALA A 37 -0.58 10.95 9.43
C ALA A 37 -0.43 9.49 8.96
N LEU A 38 -0.62 8.53 9.87
CA LEU A 38 -0.47 7.10 9.56
C LEU A 38 -1.54 6.60 8.58
N MET A 39 -2.80 7.02 8.76
CA MET A 39 -3.86 6.70 7.81
C MET A 39 -3.58 7.33 6.43
N ALA A 40 -3.07 8.56 6.39
CA ALA A 40 -2.74 9.23 5.13
C ALA A 40 -1.61 8.51 4.37
N ILE A 41 -0.56 8.06 5.09
CA ILE A 41 0.56 7.30 4.53
C ILE A 41 0.07 5.92 4.05
N GLY A 42 -0.73 5.22 4.86
CA GLY A 42 -1.28 3.90 4.51
C GLY A 42 -2.20 3.96 3.28
N ASN A 43 -3.11 4.91 3.23
CA ASN A 43 -3.99 5.12 2.07
C ASN A 43 -3.20 5.50 0.81
N GLY A 44 -2.21 6.38 0.94
CA GLY A 44 -1.36 6.78 -0.16
C GLY A 44 -0.52 5.63 -0.71
N ALA A 45 0.07 4.81 0.17
CA ALA A 45 0.81 3.61 -0.22
C ALA A 45 -0.10 2.62 -0.98
N THR A 46 -1.30 2.34 -0.44
CA THR A 46 -2.26 1.44 -1.09
C THR A 46 -2.72 1.99 -2.44
N ALA A 47 -3.01 3.29 -2.53
CA ALA A 47 -3.41 3.92 -3.78
C ALA A 47 -2.30 3.83 -4.84
N SER A 48 -1.05 4.17 -4.48
CA SER A 48 0.10 4.09 -5.39
C SER A 48 0.32 2.66 -5.91
N ILE A 49 0.25 1.65 -5.02
CA ILE A 49 0.39 0.26 -5.41
C ILE A 49 -0.76 -0.18 -6.31
N THR A 50 -2.00 0.23 -5.99
CA THR A 50 -3.18 -0.10 -6.81
C THR A 50 -3.06 0.50 -8.23
N GLU A 51 -2.63 1.75 -8.35
CA GLU A 51 -2.42 2.42 -9.63
C GLU A 51 -1.34 1.70 -10.47
N GLN A 52 -0.21 1.36 -9.85
CA GLN A 52 0.86 0.60 -10.50
C GLN A 52 0.38 -0.76 -10.99
N VAL A 53 -0.42 -1.44 -10.17
CA VAL A 53 -0.97 -2.76 -10.47
C VAL A 53 -2.00 -2.70 -11.60
N GLN A 54 -2.87 -1.70 -11.62
CA GLN A 54 -3.83 -1.49 -12.71
C GLN A 54 -3.13 -1.21 -14.05
N GLY A 55 -2.00 -0.51 -14.03
CA GLY A 55 -1.18 -0.26 -15.22
C GLY A 55 -0.59 -1.54 -15.87
N ILE A 56 -0.49 -2.66 -15.13
CA ILE A 56 0.07 -3.93 -15.64
C ILE A 56 -1.01 -4.83 -16.26
N GLY A 57 -2.30 -4.57 -16.01
CA GLY A 57 -3.44 -5.38 -16.44
C GLY A 57 -4.11 -6.07 -15.24
N SER A 58 -5.36 -5.75 -14.98
CA SER A 58 -6.09 -6.16 -13.75
C SER A 58 -6.32 -7.68 -13.61
N ASN A 59 -6.23 -8.42 -14.71
CA ASN A 59 -6.58 -9.86 -14.77
C ASN A 59 -5.35 -10.76 -14.93
N LEU A 60 -4.15 -10.24 -14.63
CA LEU A 60 -2.91 -10.99 -14.79
C LEU A 60 -2.81 -12.06 -13.70
N ILE A 61 -2.47 -13.28 -14.14
CA ILE A 61 -2.13 -14.41 -13.27
C ILE A 61 -0.71 -14.84 -13.62
N SER A 62 0.10 -15.07 -12.62
CA SER A 62 1.48 -15.52 -12.75
C SER A 62 1.69 -16.82 -12.00
N VAL A 63 2.25 -17.80 -12.68
CA VAL A 63 2.74 -19.03 -12.07
C VAL A 63 4.26 -18.93 -11.95
N ALA A 64 4.78 -19.22 -10.78
CA ALA A 64 6.23 -19.23 -10.51
C ALA A 64 6.62 -20.50 -9.75
N PRO A 65 7.91 -20.91 -9.76
CA PRO A 65 8.39 -21.99 -8.93
C PRO A 65 8.12 -21.72 -7.46
N GLY A 66 7.46 -22.65 -6.77
CA GLY A 66 7.17 -22.58 -5.35
C GLY A 66 8.37 -23.03 -4.50
N ARG A 67 8.30 -22.74 -3.20
CA ARG A 67 9.19 -23.33 -2.21
C ARG A 67 8.39 -24.33 -1.40
N PHE A 68 8.87 -25.54 -1.29
CA PHE A 68 8.20 -26.61 -0.55
C PHE A 68 9.21 -27.33 0.36
N GLN A 69 8.72 -27.97 1.39
CA GLN A 69 9.56 -28.72 2.31
C GLN A 69 9.64 -30.18 1.88
N GLN A 70 10.85 -30.67 1.64
CA GLN A 70 11.11 -32.08 1.35
C GLN A 70 12.19 -32.60 2.30
N GLY A 71 11.83 -33.56 3.15
CA GLY A 71 12.77 -34.16 4.11
C GLY A 71 13.35 -33.17 5.13
N GLY A 72 12.60 -32.11 5.50
CA GLY A 72 13.06 -31.06 6.44
C GLY A 72 13.93 -29.96 5.81
N GLN A 73 14.17 -30.01 4.50
CA GLN A 73 14.89 -28.96 3.75
C GLN A 73 13.93 -28.20 2.84
N SER A 74 14.12 -26.88 2.78
CA SER A 74 13.39 -26.03 1.85
C SER A 74 13.97 -26.22 0.45
N THR A 75 13.19 -26.81 -0.44
CA THR A 75 13.55 -27.05 -1.85
C THR A 75 12.77 -26.10 -2.76
N GLN A 76 13.42 -25.60 -3.79
CA GLN A 76 12.76 -24.80 -4.82
C GLN A 76 12.26 -25.71 -5.93
N GLY A 77 10.98 -25.59 -6.25
CA GLY A 77 10.35 -26.22 -7.39
C GLY A 77 10.93 -25.75 -8.72
N ALA A 78 10.51 -26.34 -9.79
CA ALA A 78 10.86 -25.90 -11.14
C ALA A 78 9.62 -25.90 -12.03
N LEU A 79 9.49 -24.88 -12.86
CA LEU A 79 8.51 -24.86 -13.95
C LEU A 79 9.21 -25.23 -15.26
N TYR A 80 8.52 -25.99 -16.08
CA TYR A 80 9.03 -26.47 -17.34
C TYR A 80 8.20 -25.93 -18.53
N LEU A 81 8.78 -26.00 -19.71
CA LEU A 81 8.06 -25.65 -20.94
C LEU A 81 6.84 -26.56 -21.17
N ASP A 82 6.92 -27.83 -20.72
CA ASP A 82 5.80 -28.78 -20.76
C ASP A 82 4.58 -28.28 -19.97
N ASP A 83 4.82 -27.59 -18.85
CA ASP A 83 3.75 -27.01 -18.00
C ASP A 83 3.03 -25.87 -18.72
N TYR A 84 3.78 -25.03 -19.46
CA TYR A 84 3.19 -24.03 -20.33
C TYR A 84 2.32 -24.65 -21.40
N GLU A 85 2.77 -25.73 -22.06
CA GLU A 85 1.98 -26.43 -23.08
C GLU A 85 0.71 -27.07 -22.50
N ALA A 86 0.79 -27.66 -21.30
CA ALA A 86 -0.36 -28.20 -20.60
C ALA A 86 -1.38 -27.11 -20.24
N LEU A 87 -0.92 -25.98 -19.75
CA LEU A 87 -1.77 -24.84 -19.44
C LEU A 87 -2.38 -24.23 -20.73
N PHE A 88 -1.59 -24.08 -21.80
CA PHE A 88 -2.07 -23.56 -23.09
C PHE A 88 -3.22 -24.40 -23.67
N LYS A 89 -3.15 -25.72 -23.53
CA LYS A 89 -4.18 -26.65 -23.99
C LYS A 89 -5.38 -26.77 -23.05
N GLY A 90 -5.16 -26.58 -21.73
CA GLY A 90 -6.17 -26.88 -20.72
C GLY A 90 -6.94 -25.67 -20.18
N LEU A 91 -6.41 -24.46 -20.36
CA LEU A 91 -7.07 -23.25 -19.87
C LEU A 91 -8.07 -22.70 -20.90
N THR A 92 -9.23 -22.34 -20.40
CA THR A 92 -10.28 -21.60 -21.10
C THR A 92 -10.48 -20.25 -20.42
N ASN A 93 -11.16 -19.33 -21.08
CA ASN A 93 -11.42 -17.97 -20.54
C ASN A 93 -10.15 -17.17 -20.24
N ILE A 94 -9.10 -17.33 -21.03
CA ILE A 94 -7.90 -16.51 -21.01
C ILE A 94 -7.80 -15.68 -22.28
N ALA A 95 -7.27 -14.46 -22.17
CA ALA A 95 -7.02 -13.57 -23.30
C ALA A 95 -5.68 -13.86 -23.98
N GLY A 96 -4.75 -14.49 -23.28
CA GLY A 96 -3.44 -14.90 -23.80
C GLY A 96 -2.60 -15.55 -22.70
N ILE A 97 -1.57 -16.30 -23.10
CA ILE A 97 -0.62 -16.97 -22.20
C ILE A 97 0.79 -16.87 -22.78
N ALA A 98 1.77 -16.56 -21.95
CA ALA A 98 3.16 -16.42 -22.34
C ALA A 98 4.11 -17.07 -21.33
N PRO A 99 5.04 -17.93 -21.77
CA PRO A 99 6.14 -18.41 -20.95
C PRO A 99 7.20 -17.32 -20.83
N VAL A 100 7.84 -17.25 -19.68
CA VAL A 100 8.86 -16.26 -19.33
C VAL A 100 10.12 -16.97 -18.88
N LEU A 101 11.21 -16.76 -19.63
CA LEU A 101 12.54 -17.15 -19.24
C LEU A 101 13.38 -15.89 -19.04
N GLN A 102 13.86 -15.69 -17.80
CA GLN A 102 14.70 -14.54 -17.46
C GLN A 102 16.15 -14.96 -17.31
N THR A 103 17.06 -14.16 -17.85
CA THR A 103 18.49 -14.33 -17.65
C THR A 103 19.18 -12.98 -17.51
N GLY A 104 20.12 -12.89 -16.59
CA GLY A 104 20.97 -11.70 -16.46
C GLY A 104 21.91 -11.58 -17.65
N ALA A 105 22.05 -10.38 -18.19
CA ALA A 105 22.96 -10.12 -19.30
C ALA A 105 23.54 -8.71 -19.25
N THR A 106 24.71 -8.58 -19.86
CA THR A 106 25.32 -7.29 -20.15
C THR A 106 24.95 -6.89 -21.57
N VAL A 107 24.28 -5.75 -21.71
CA VAL A 107 23.85 -5.19 -22.99
C VAL A 107 24.69 -3.97 -23.30
N SER A 108 25.19 -3.90 -24.53
CA SER A 108 26.00 -2.76 -24.96
C SER A 108 25.61 -2.25 -26.36
N TYR A 109 25.69 -0.93 -26.48
CA TYR A 109 25.57 -0.21 -27.74
C TYR A 109 26.64 0.89 -27.76
N ASP A 110 27.50 0.84 -28.75
CA ASP A 110 28.67 1.71 -28.87
C ASP A 110 29.54 1.70 -27.59
N ARG A 111 29.58 2.80 -26.84
CA ARG A 111 30.32 2.92 -25.56
C ARG A 111 29.46 2.71 -24.33
N GLU A 112 28.15 2.72 -24.47
CA GLU A 112 27.22 2.53 -23.37
C GLU A 112 27.04 1.05 -23.05
N THR A 113 27.03 0.72 -21.77
CA THR A 113 26.88 -0.65 -21.29
C THR A 113 25.93 -0.65 -20.09
N LEU A 114 24.94 -1.55 -20.15
CA LEU A 114 23.91 -1.73 -19.13
C LEU A 114 23.89 -3.20 -18.68
N SER A 115 23.94 -3.44 -17.38
CA SER A 115 23.67 -4.78 -16.82
C SER A 115 22.22 -4.87 -16.46
N THR A 116 21.46 -5.74 -17.15
CA THR A 116 20.02 -5.87 -16.99
C THR A 116 19.56 -7.31 -17.16
N SER A 117 18.27 -7.56 -16.92
CA SER A 117 17.65 -8.85 -17.14
C SER A 117 17.00 -8.88 -18.52
N ILE A 118 17.30 -9.93 -19.29
CA ILE A 118 16.66 -10.21 -20.57
C ILE A 118 15.48 -11.16 -20.31
N THR A 119 14.35 -10.85 -20.91
CA THR A 119 13.16 -11.68 -20.87
C THR A 119 12.96 -12.34 -22.23
N ALA A 120 13.13 -13.65 -22.30
CA ALA A 120 12.80 -14.42 -23.48
C ALA A 120 11.36 -14.94 -23.35
N THR A 121 10.53 -14.69 -24.40
CA THR A 121 9.10 -14.94 -24.34
C THR A 121 8.48 -15.11 -25.74
N THR A 122 7.16 -15.31 -25.78
CA THR A 122 6.36 -15.45 -27.02
C THR A 122 5.70 -14.12 -27.41
N PRO A 123 5.20 -14.00 -28.66
CA PRO A 123 4.48 -12.79 -29.12
C PRO A 123 3.29 -12.41 -28.25
N ASP A 124 2.61 -13.37 -27.63
CA ASP A 124 1.44 -13.15 -26.78
C ASP A 124 1.75 -12.35 -25.50
N PHE A 125 3.03 -12.23 -25.14
CA PHE A 125 3.46 -11.49 -23.96
C PHE A 125 3.02 -10.00 -24.01
N ALA A 126 2.93 -9.42 -25.22
CA ALA A 126 2.45 -8.05 -25.39
C ALA A 126 1.01 -7.89 -24.88
N SER A 127 0.13 -8.80 -25.32
CA SER A 127 -1.29 -8.77 -24.91
C SER A 127 -1.47 -9.15 -23.44
N VAL A 128 -0.75 -10.17 -22.96
CA VAL A 128 -0.79 -10.62 -21.56
C VAL A 128 -0.39 -9.50 -20.59
N ARG A 129 0.64 -8.74 -20.92
CA ARG A 129 1.16 -7.65 -20.10
C ARG A 129 0.66 -6.27 -20.51
N ALA A 130 -0.26 -6.19 -21.49
CA ALA A 130 -0.76 -4.94 -22.04
C ALA A 130 0.37 -3.96 -22.45
N TYR A 131 1.41 -4.48 -23.14
CA TYR A 131 2.47 -3.65 -23.71
C TYR A 131 2.05 -3.10 -25.06
N GLU A 132 2.24 -1.79 -25.25
CA GLU A 132 2.07 -1.12 -26.54
C GLU A 132 3.43 -0.78 -27.14
N VAL A 133 3.52 -0.86 -28.47
CA VAL A 133 4.74 -0.48 -29.20
C VAL A 133 4.66 1.00 -29.57
N ALA A 134 5.67 1.77 -29.16
CA ALA A 134 5.79 3.19 -29.53
C ALA A 134 6.42 3.36 -30.90
N ARG A 135 7.41 2.51 -31.26
CA ARG A 135 8.13 2.58 -32.54
C ARG A 135 8.52 1.18 -33.00
N GLY A 136 8.41 0.91 -34.30
CA GLY A 136 8.74 -0.41 -34.86
C GLY A 136 7.63 -1.43 -34.68
N ARG A 137 7.97 -2.68 -34.36
CA ARG A 137 7.03 -3.78 -34.15
C ARG A 137 7.39 -4.60 -32.91
N PHE A 138 6.43 -5.37 -32.41
CA PHE A 138 6.68 -6.39 -31.39
C PHE A 138 7.26 -7.66 -32.01
N LEU A 139 7.65 -8.62 -31.17
CA LEU A 139 8.03 -9.97 -31.57
C LEU A 139 6.87 -10.63 -32.32
N ASN A 140 7.18 -11.42 -33.33
CA ASN A 140 6.18 -12.17 -34.08
C ASN A 140 6.54 -13.67 -34.14
N GLN A 141 5.61 -14.49 -34.64
CA GLN A 141 5.79 -15.94 -34.74
C GLN A 141 6.97 -16.31 -35.62
N THR A 142 7.23 -15.57 -36.73
CA THR A 142 8.36 -15.81 -37.62
C THR A 142 9.71 -15.59 -36.93
N ASP A 143 9.79 -14.61 -35.99
CA ASP A 143 11.01 -14.38 -35.20
C ASP A 143 11.30 -15.57 -34.30
N ARG A 144 10.25 -16.15 -33.72
CA ARG A 144 10.31 -17.35 -32.90
C ARG A 144 10.78 -18.57 -33.72
N ASP A 145 10.09 -18.86 -34.82
CA ASP A 145 10.32 -20.06 -35.62
C ASP A 145 11.73 -20.09 -36.27
N ARG A 146 12.28 -18.90 -36.57
CA ARG A 146 13.62 -18.73 -37.14
C ARG A 146 14.72 -18.52 -36.11
N GLU A 147 14.39 -18.56 -34.83
CA GLU A 147 15.33 -18.19 -33.73
C GLU A 147 16.05 -16.85 -34.02
N ALA A 148 15.28 -15.87 -34.49
CA ALA A 148 15.80 -14.61 -34.99
C ALA A 148 16.47 -13.83 -33.83
N ARG A 149 17.64 -13.23 -34.09
CA ARG A 149 18.35 -12.38 -33.16
C ARG A 149 17.79 -10.97 -33.19
N VAL A 150 16.54 -10.83 -32.73
CA VAL A 150 15.81 -9.58 -32.63
C VAL A 150 15.49 -9.26 -31.16
N ALA A 151 15.40 -7.98 -30.86
CA ALA A 151 15.06 -7.51 -29.53
C ALA A 151 14.00 -6.39 -29.59
N VAL A 152 13.07 -6.40 -28.64
CA VAL A 152 12.19 -5.27 -28.34
C VAL A 152 12.63 -4.71 -27.01
N ILE A 153 12.83 -3.39 -26.93
CA ILE A 153 13.39 -2.73 -25.74
C ILE A 153 12.36 -1.79 -25.11
N GLY A 154 12.41 -1.68 -23.78
CA GLY A 154 11.59 -0.75 -23.03
C GLY A 154 12.02 0.71 -23.24
N ALA A 155 11.15 1.65 -22.87
CA ALA A 155 11.37 3.07 -23.09
C ALA A 155 12.59 3.61 -22.33
N GLN A 156 12.80 3.17 -21.08
CA GLN A 156 13.97 3.58 -20.29
C GLN A 156 15.26 2.98 -20.83
N THR A 157 15.25 1.68 -21.15
CA THR A 157 16.40 1.02 -21.80
C THR A 157 16.79 1.72 -23.11
N ALA A 158 15.82 2.19 -23.89
CA ALA A 158 16.08 2.94 -25.12
C ALA A 158 16.76 4.29 -24.82
N LYS A 159 16.33 4.99 -23.75
CA LYS A 159 16.95 6.26 -23.31
C LYS A 159 18.40 6.04 -22.86
N ASP A 160 18.61 5.01 -22.03
CA ASP A 160 19.93 4.73 -21.41
C ASP A 160 20.98 4.29 -22.43
N LEU A 161 20.60 3.43 -23.41
CA LEU A 161 21.55 2.92 -24.40
C LEU A 161 21.75 3.86 -25.60
N PHE A 162 20.73 4.62 -25.97
CA PHE A 162 20.74 5.37 -27.24
C PHE A 162 20.71 6.89 -27.07
N GLY A 163 20.57 7.42 -25.82
CA GLY A 163 20.63 8.85 -25.55
C GLY A 163 19.66 9.70 -26.38
N GLY A 164 18.49 9.15 -26.74
CA GLY A 164 17.48 9.84 -27.56
C GLY A 164 17.57 9.55 -29.07
N LEU A 165 18.57 8.82 -29.56
CA LEU A 165 18.61 8.34 -30.94
C LEU A 165 17.51 7.29 -31.18
N ASN A 166 17.06 7.14 -32.44
CA ASN A 166 16.10 6.08 -32.79
C ASN A 166 16.79 4.70 -32.72
N PRO A 167 16.34 3.78 -31.82
CA PRO A 167 16.96 2.46 -31.67
C PRO A 167 16.56 1.46 -32.74
N VAL A 168 15.41 1.65 -33.42
CA VAL A 168 14.87 0.69 -34.40
C VAL A 168 15.82 0.49 -35.57
N ALA A 169 16.02 -0.78 -35.98
CA ALA A 169 16.96 -1.27 -37.00
C ALA A 169 18.45 -1.11 -36.58
N ARG A 170 18.76 -0.72 -35.34
CA ARG A 170 20.15 -0.72 -34.82
C ARG A 170 20.47 -2.03 -34.13
N LYS A 171 21.74 -2.34 -34.05
CA LYS A 171 22.25 -3.58 -33.45
C LYS A 171 22.80 -3.30 -32.05
N ILE A 172 22.31 -4.01 -31.06
CA ILE A 172 22.85 -4.07 -29.69
C ILE A 172 23.60 -5.38 -29.49
N LYS A 173 24.54 -5.44 -28.57
CA LYS A 173 25.20 -6.69 -28.18
C LYS A 173 24.66 -7.14 -26.82
N ILE A 174 24.12 -8.34 -26.76
CA ILE A 174 23.65 -8.98 -25.51
C ILE A 174 24.65 -10.11 -25.22
N ASN A 175 25.41 -10.02 -24.14
CA ASN A 175 26.51 -10.94 -23.82
C ASN A 175 27.47 -11.16 -25.01
N GLY A 176 27.77 -10.09 -25.76
CA GLY A 176 28.65 -10.14 -26.94
C GLY A 176 27.95 -10.59 -28.25
N ILE A 177 26.73 -11.11 -28.20
CA ILE A 177 25.95 -11.56 -29.36
C ILE A 177 25.13 -10.40 -29.91
N SER A 178 25.20 -10.19 -31.23
CA SER A 178 24.47 -9.09 -31.91
C SER A 178 23.01 -9.41 -32.09
N PHE A 179 22.14 -8.47 -31.64
CA PHE A 179 20.68 -8.48 -31.82
C PHE A 179 20.24 -7.19 -32.50
N GLU A 180 19.29 -7.29 -33.42
CA GLU A 180 18.66 -6.14 -34.05
C GLU A 180 17.47 -5.65 -33.23
N VAL A 181 17.39 -4.36 -32.92
CA VAL A 181 16.24 -3.76 -32.24
C VAL A 181 15.12 -3.58 -33.26
N VAL A 182 14.04 -4.33 -33.10
CA VAL A 182 12.86 -4.28 -33.99
C VAL A 182 11.73 -3.41 -33.47
N GLY A 183 11.77 -3.07 -32.19
CA GLY A 183 10.75 -2.20 -31.61
C GLY A 183 11.16 -1.59 -30.27
N VAL A 184 10.46 -0.51 -29.92
CA VAL A 184 10.56 0.19 -28.64
C VAL A 184 9.17 0.25 -28.05
N LEU A 185 9.05 -0.17 -26.78
CA LEU A 185 7.78 -0.13 -26.04
C LEU A 185 7.43 1.30 -25.64
N LYS A 186 6.15 1.57 -25.51
CA LYS A 186 5.64 2.80 -24.94
C LYS A 186 5.97 2.86 -23.44
N GLU A 187 6.27 4.05 -22.95
CA GLU A 187 6.52 4.28 -21.53
C GLU A 187 5.30 3.89 -20.68
N LYS A 188 5.52 3.06 -19.70
CA LYS A 188 4.49 2.48 -18.82
C LYS A 188 4.67 2.90 -17.36
N GLY A 189 5.83 3.45 -17.06
CA GLY A 189 6.22 3.89 -15.74
C GLY A 189 6.97 2.81 -14.95
N SER A 190 7.64 3.26 -13.90
CA SER A 190 8.32 2.39 -12.94
C SER A 190 7.34 1.97 -11.84
N SER A 191 7.19 0.67 -11.62
CA SER A 191 6.49 0.14 -10.45
C SER A 191 7.51 -0.21 -9.38
N GLY A 192 7.17 -0.09 -8.09
CA GLY A 192 8.08 -0.34 -6.97
C GLY A 192 8.71 -1.75 -6.91
N PHE A 193 8.33 -2.66 -7.80
CA PHE A 193 8.88 -4.02 -7.95
C PHE A 193 9.70 -4.22 -9.24
N GLY A 194 10.16 -3.15 -9.86
CA GLY A 194 10.93 -3.17 -11.09
C GLY A 194 10.33 -2.22 -12.13
N SER A 195 11.20 -1.66 -12.96
CA SER A 195 10.77 -0.76 -14.02
C SER A 195 10.20 -1.58 -15.18
N ALA A 196 8.92 -1.38 -15.50
CA ALA A 196 8.32 -1.96 -16.70
C ALA A 196 9.00 -1.44 -17.98
N ASP A 197 9.73 -0.33 -17.86
CA ASP A 197 10.40 0.37 -18.95
C ASP A 197 11.88 -0.05 -19.11
N GLU A 198 12.44 -0.79 -18.11
CA GLU A 198 13.81 -1.34 -18.15
C GLU A 198 13.82 -2.80 -18.60
N ILE A 199 13.07 -3.15 -19.62
CA ILE A 199 12.94 -4.51 -20.11
C ILE A 199 13.55 -4.67 -21.50
N ILE A 200 14.13 -5.84 -21.76
CA ILE A 200 14.57 -6.26 -23.09
C ILE A 200 13.92 -7.61 -23.37
N LEU A 201 13.14 -7.66 -24.43
CA LEU A 201 12.39 -8.85 -24.85
C LEU A 201 13.05 -9.48 -26.08
N VAL A 202 13.24 -10.79 -26.04
CA VAL A 202 13.75 -11.58 -27.16
C VAL A 202 12.86 -12.80 -27.39
N PRO A 203 12.88 -13.43 -28.59
CA PRO A 203 12.13 -14.65 -28.81
C PRO A 203 12.59 -15.77 -27.87
N LEU A 204 11.64 -16.59 -27.39
CA LEU A 204 11.89 -17.64 -26.38
C LEU A 204 12.97 -18.62 -26.83
N GLU A 205 12.88 -19.10 -28.06
CA GLU A 205 13.82 -20.06 -28.63
C GLU A 205 15.23 -19.48 -28.76
N THR A 206 15.32 -18.20 -29.16
CA THR A 206 16.59 -17.47 -29.20
C THR A 206 17.18 -17.31 -27.79
N GLY A 207 16.33 -17.07 -26.80
CA GLY A 207 16.71 -17.02 -25.39
C GLY A 207 17.37 -18.32 -24.92
N TYR A 208 16.73 -19.45 -25.18
CA TYR A 208 17.31 -20.78 -24.85
C TYR A 208 18.61 -21.07 -25.63
N ALA A 209 18.60 -20.82 -26.93
CA ALA A 209 19.71 -21.19 -27.78
C ALA A 209 20.97 -20.33 -27.58
N LYS A 210 20.81 -19.06 -27.17
CA LYS A 210 21.93 -18.07 -27.22
C LYS A 210 22.23 -17.41 -25.88
N LEU A 211 21.29 -17.31 -24.94
CA LEU A 211 21.45 -16.45 -23.76
C LEU A 211 21.38 -17.23 -22.43
N ALA A 212 20.53 -18.20 -22.29
CA ALA A 212 20.22 -18.80 -21.00
C ALA A 212 21.19 -19.93 -20.55
N GLY A 213 22.00 -20.46 -21.48
CA GLY A 213 23.02 -21.46 -21.18
C GLY A 213 22.46 -22.77 -20.55
N ALA A 214 23.35 -23.54 -19.92
CA ALA A 214 23.01 -24.84 -19.32
C ALA A 214 22.04 -24.74 -18.14
N GLN A 215 21.94 -23.61 -17.48
CA GLN A 215 21.07 -23.40 -16.32
C GLN A 215 19.57 -23.38 -16.66
N SER A 216 19.23 -23.17 -17.94
CA SER A 216 17.86 -23.20 -18.43
C SER A 216 17.34 -24.62 -18.74
N VAL A 217 18.16 -25.64 -18.48
CA VAL A 217 17.78 -27.05 -18.67
C VAL A 217 18.02 -27.80 -17.34
N ARG A 218 16.98 -28.39 -16.79
CA ARG A 218 17.03 -29.22 -15.60
C ARG A 218 16.44 -30.59 -15.90
N SER A 219 17.18 -31.66 -15.62
CA SER A 219 16.76 -33.04 -15.92
C SER A 219 16.36 -33.25 -17.40
N GLY A 220 17.07 -32.61 -18.33
CA GLY A 220 16.79 -32.70 -19.77
C GLY A 220 15.58 -31.89 -20.28
N LYS A 221 14.88 -31.18 -19.40
CA LYS A 221 13.72 -30.34 -19.73
C LYS A 221 14.08 -28.85 -19.66
N LYS A 222 13.51 -28.05 -20.56
CA LYS A 222 13.65 -26.60 -20.57
C LYS A 222 12.87 -25.99 -19.40
N THR A 223 13.54 -25.21 -18.55
CA THR A 223 12.93 -24.55 -17.39
C THR A 223 12.43 -23.17 -17.72
N LEU A 224 11.44 -22.70 -16.97
CA LEU A 224 10.87 -21.35 -17.03
C LEU A 224 11.00 -20.67 -15.67
N ASN A 225 11.14 -19.35 -15.67
CA ASN A 225 11.07 -18.54 -14.46
C ASN A 225 9.62 -18.29 -14.04
N SER A 226 8.73 -18.11 -15.01
CA SER A 226 7.29 -18.00 -14.76
C SER A 226 6.48 -18.29 -16.03
N ILE A 227 5.19 -18.57 -15.83
CA ILE A 227 4.20 -18.59 -16.89
C ILE A 227 3.19 -17.51 -16.55
N GLN A 228 2.92 -16.60 -17.48
CA GLN A 228 2.03 -15.47 -17.26
C GLN A 228 0.86 -15.54 -18.24
N PHE A 229 -0.33 -15.28 -17.76
CA PHE A 229 -1.52 -15.25 -18.59
C PHE A 229 -2.53 -14.25 -18.04
N SER A 230 -3.36 -13.73 -18.94
CA SER A 230 -4.42 -12.81 -18.60
C SER A 230 -5.78 -13.51 -18.70
N ALA A 231 -6.57 -13.48 -17.63
CA ALA A 231 -7.95 -13.95 -17.67
C ALA A 231 -8.80 -13.01 -18.55
N ALA A 232 -9.85 -13.56 -19.18
CA ALA A 232 -10.73 -12.79 -20.07
C ALA A 232 -11.49 -11.67 -19.34
N SER A 233 -11.81 -11.87 -18.06
CA SER A 233 -12.44 -10.85 -17.19
C SER A 233 -12.03 -11.06 -15.72
N ALA A 234 -12.31 -10.06 -14.88
CA ALA A 234 -12.01 -10.12 -13.45
C ALA A 234 -12.81 -11.20 -12.71
N GLU A 235 -14.04 -11.48 -13.17
CA GLU A 235 -14.95 -12.44 -12.56
C GLU A 235 -14.45 -13.88 -12.67
N VAL A 236 -13.73 -14.20 -13.76
CA VAL A 236 -13.24 -15.56 -14.02
C VAL A 236 -11.83 -15.82 -13.45
N VAL A 237 -11.16 -14.80 -12.89
CA VAL A 237 -9.79 -14.93 -12.35
C VAL A 237 -9.67 -16.08 -11.34
N ASN A 238 -10.63 -16.19 -10.42
CA ASN A 238 -10.59 -17.24 -9.39
C ASN A 238 -10.77 -18.64 -10.00
N ASP A 239 -11.67 -18.80 -10.97
CA ASP A 239 -11.92 -20.09 -11.64
C ASP A 239 -10.72 -20.50 -12.50
N VAL A 240 -10.12 -19.55 -13.20
CA VAL A 240 -8.91 -19.79 -14.00
C VAL A 240 -7.74 -20.14 -13.08
N THR A 241 -7.58 -19.46 -11.93
CA THR A 241 -6.56 -19.76 -10.93
C THR A 241 -6.72 -21.19 -10.38
N ALA A 242 -7.92 -21.58 -9.97
CA ALA A 242 -8.21 -22.93 -9.47
C ALA A 242 -8.00 -24.02 -10.54
N THR A 243 -8.32 -23.72 -11.80
CA THR A 243 -8.09 -24.63 -12.93
C THR A 243 -6.60 -24.78 -13.21
N THR A 244 -5.83 -23.69 -13.16
CA THR A 244 -4.38 -23.68 -13.29
C THR A 244 -3.74 -24.58 -12.23
N GLU A 245 -4.12 -24.41 -10.97
CA GLU A 245 -3.60 -25.23 -9.87
C GLU A 245 -3.89 -26.72 -10.10
N ARG A 246 -5.09 -27.05 -10.54
CA ARG A 246 -5.49 -28.45 -10.81
C ARG A 246 -4.70 -29.06 -11.98
N ILE A 247 -4.44 -28.30 -13.05
CA ILE A 247 -3.65 -28.75 -14.17
C ILE A 247 -2.21 -29.03 -13.74
N LEU A 248 -1.59 -28.06 -13.04
CA LEU A 248 -0.20 -28.17 -12.61
C LEU A 248 0.01 -29.27 -11.57
N ARG A 249 -0.90 -29.46 -10.60
CA ARG A 249 -0.84 -30.60 -9.67
C ARG A 249 -0.83 -31.93 -10.41
N ARG A 250 -1.61 -32.05 -11.48
CA ARG A 250 -1.63 -33.27 -12.32
C ARG A 250 -0.32 -33.44 -13.07
N GLU A 251 0.23 -32.40 -13.69
CA GLU A 251 1.48 -32.48 -14.45
C GLU A 251 2.68 -32.81 -13.54
N HIS A 252 2.71 -32.21 -12.32
CA HIS A 252 3.73 -32.45 -11.31
C HIS A 252 3.48 -33.72 -10.49
N LYS A 253 2.36 -34.46 -10.74
CA LYS A 253 1.96 -35.70 -10.04
C LYS A 253 1.81 -35.49 -8.52
N LEU A 254 1.38 -34.32 -8.10
CA LEU A 254 1.19 -33.99 -6.69
C LEU A 254 -0.18 -34.47 -6.18
N GLY A 255 -0.19 -35.11 -5.01
CA GLY A 255 -1.41 -35.47 -4.32
C GLY A 255 -2.17 -34.26 -3.78
N LEU A 256 -3.45 -34.45 -3.41
CA LEU A 256 -4.30 -33.39 -2.90
C LEU A 256 -3.76 -32.71 -1.63
N ASN A 257 -3.06 -33.45 -0.79
CA ASN A 257 -2.52 -33.02 0.49
C ASN A 257 -1.00 -32.71 0.42
N GLU A 258 -0.37 -32.83 -0.73
CA GLU A 258 1.03 -32.51 -0.88
C GLU A 258 1.21 -31.01 -1.10
N GLU A 259 2.29 -30.46 -0.54
CA GLU A 259 2.65 -29.07 -0.72
C GLU A 259 3.00 -28.81 -2.20
N ALA A 260 2.45 -27.75 -2.78
CA ALA A 260 2.70 -27.43 -4.18
C ALA A 260 4.14 -26.89 -4.37
N ASP A 261 4.85 -27.43 -5.36
CA ASP A 261 6.18 -27.00 -5.77
C ASP A 261 6.14 -25.81 -6.74
N PHE A 262 4.95 -25.24 -6.97
CA PHE A 262 4.68 -24.03 -7.72
C PHE A 262 3.78 -23.08 -6.90
N SER A 263 3.75 -21.80 -7.27
CA SER A 263 2.82 -20.82 -6.72
C SER A 263 2.03 -20.17 -7.84
N VAL A 264 0.71 -20.08 -7.69
CA VAL A 264 -0.19 -19.38 -8.60
C VAL A 264 -0.64 -18.11 -7.91
N GLN A 265 -0.29 -16.97 -8.46
CA GLN A 265 -0.62 -15.66 -7.89
C GLN A 265 -1.41 -14.84 -8.89
N SER A 266 -2.61 -14.45 -8.52
CA SER A 266 -3.37 -13.43 -9.26
C SER A 266 -3.07 -12.04 -8.72
N GLN A 267 -3.17 -11.07 -9.59
CA GLN A 267 -3.00 -9.66 -9.21
C GLN A 267 -4.03 -9.21 -8.19
N THR A 268 -5.26 -9.71 -8.31
CA THR A 268 -6.35 -9.47 -7.33
C THR A 268 -5.98 -9.99 -5.95
N GLN A 269 -5.41 -11.20 -5.86
CA GLN A 269 -4.96 -11.77 -4.60
C GLN A 269 -3.79 -11.00 -3.97
N PHE A 270 -2.86 -10.53 -4.80
CA PHE A 270 -1.77 -9.68 -4.33
C PHE A 270 -2.30 -8.38 -3.74
N LEU A 271 -3.23 -7.69 -4.42
CA LEU A 271 -3.88 -6.47 -3.90
C LEU A 271 -4.65 -6.74 -2.60
N SER A 272 -5.37 -7.85 -2.50
CA SER A 272 -6.10 -8.21 -1.27
C SER A 272 -5.15 -8.47 -0.10
N THR A 273 -4.01 -9.12 -0.34
CA THR A 273 -2.97 -9.34 0.67
C THR A 273 -2.38 -8.03 1.15
N LEU A 274 -2.05 -7.10 0.24
CA LEU A 274 -1.57 -5.76 0.58
C LEU A 274 -2.60 -4.96 1.39
N SER A 275 -3.87 -5.03 0.99
CA SER A 275 -4.97 -4.39 1.72
C SER A 275 -5.08 -4.95 3.15
N THR A 276 -4.95 -6.27 3.32
CA THR A 276 -4.97 -6.93 4.63
C THR A 276 -3.78 -6.48 5.49
N ILE A 277 -2.58 -6.44 4.92
CA ILE A 277 -1.37 -5.96 5.61
C ILE A 277 -1.57 -4.50 6.04
N THR A 278 -2.02 -3.64 5.14
CA THR A 278 -2.25 -2.21 5.43
C THR A 278 -3.32 -2.03 6.51
N THR A 279 -4.41 -2.80 6.46
CA THR A 279 -5.47 -2.79 7.46
C THR A 279 -4.93 -3.23 8.82
N THR A 280 -4.15 -4.29 8.87
CA THR A 280 -3.53 -4.81 10.11
C THR A 280 -2.58 -3.79 10.72
N LEU A 281 -1.72 -3.16 9.90
CA LEU A 281 -0.83 -2.10 10.35
C LEU A 281 -1.62 -0.89 10.87
N THR A 282 -2.67 -0.48 10.16
CA THR A 282 -3.54 0.64 10.57
C THR A 282 -4.23 0.35 11.90
N LEU A 283 -4.69 -0.88 12.12
CA LEU A 283 -5.30 -1.31 13.38
C LEU A 283 -4.28 -1.29 14.54
N PHE A 284 -3.09 -1.80 14.30
CA PHE A 284 -2.01 -1.81 15.30
C PHE A 284 -1.58 -0.38 15.69
N LEU A 285 -1.38 0.47 14.69
CA LEU A 285 -1.02 1.87 14.91
C LEU A 285 -2.17 2.66 15.54
N GLY A 286 -3.42 2.33 15.17
CA GLY A 286 -4.62 2.86 15.79
C GLY A 286 -4.73 2.52 17.28
N ALA A 287 -4.32 1.32 17.67
CA ALA A 287 -4.26 0.92 19.07
C ALA A 287 -3.22 1.75 19.87
N ILE A 288 -2.03 1.97 19.29
CA ILE A 288 -0.99 2.83 19.91
C ILE A 288 -1.50 4.27 20.06
N ALA A 289 -2.13 4.80 19.02
CA ALA A 289 -2.72 6.13 19.06
C ALA A 289 -3.87 6.21 20.08
N GLY A 290 -4.68 5.14 20.21
CA GLY A 290 -5.70 5.00 21.25
C GLY A 290 -5.11 5.10 22.66
N ILE A 291 -3.99 4.44 22.92
CA ILE A 291 -3.27 4.56 24.20
C ILE A 291 -2.82 6.02 24.43
N SER A 292 -2.27 6.67 23.42
CA SER A 292 -1.86 8.08 23.50
C SER A 292 -3.04 9.01 23.82
N LEU A 293 -4.20 8.75 23.19
CA LEU A 293 -5.44 9.47 23.45
C LEU A 293 -5.98 9.22 24.86
N LEU A 294 -5.86 7.99 25.39
CA LEU A 294 -6.23 7.67 26.77
C LEU A 294 -5.35 8.47 27.76
N VAL A 295 -4.03 8.52 27.52
CA VAL A 295 -3.10 9.32 28.34
C VAL A 295 -3.46 10.81 28.31
N GLY A 296 -3.73 11.34 27.10
CA GLY A 296 -4.22 12.72 26.93
C GLY A 296 -5.57 12.97 27.64
N GLY A 297 -6.48 12.00 27.56
CA GLY A 297 -7.77 12.04 28.25
C GLY A 297 -7.66 12.03 29.76
N VAL A 298 -6.78 11.22 30.34
CA VAL A 298 -6.47 11.24 31.78
C VAL A 298 -5.90 12.61 32.17
N GLY A 299 -5.08 13.23 31.31
CA GLY A 299 -4.60 14.60 31.47
C GLY A 299 -5.75 15.62 31.55
N ILE A 300 -6.75 15.53 30.63
CA ILE A 300 -7.96 16.36 30.69
C ILE A 300 -8.69 16.16 32.02
N MET A 301 -8.94 14.90 32.39
CA MET A 301 -9.64 14.58 33.64
C MET A 301 -8.97 15.19 34.86
N ASN A 302 -7.65 15.04 34.96
CA ASN A 302 -6.89 15.59 36.13
C ASN A 302 -6.97 17.13 36.19
N ILE A 303 -6.84 17.80 35.05
CA ILE A 303 -6.93 19.27 35.01
C ILE A 303 -8.33 19.75 35.32
N MET A 304 -9.34 19.06 34.82
CA MET A 304 -10.72 19.42 35.14
C MET A 304 -11.05 19.21 36.61
N LEU A 305 -10.52 18.16 37.24
CA LEU A 305 -10.67 17.97 38.68
C LEU A 305 -10.05 19.13 39.50
N VAL A 306 -8.86 19.59 39.11
CA VAL A 306 -8.22 20.76 39.72
C VAL A 306 -9.03 22.03 39.46
N SER A 307 -9.50 22.25 38.22
CA SER A 307 -10.34 23.39 37.86
C SER A 307 -11.65 23.42 38.64
N VAL A 308 -12.28 22.27 38.91
CA VAL A 308 -13.48 22.16 39.74
C VAL A 308 -13.16 22.54 41.17
N THR A 309 -12.03 22.12 41.74
CA THR A 309 -11.64 22.49 43.11
C THR A 309 -11.32 23.98 43.22
N GLU A 310 -10.58 24.57 42.28
CA GLU A 310 -10.30 26.02 42.24
C GLU A 310 -11.56 26.86 42.10
N ARG A 311 -12.62 26.37 41.45
CA ARG A 311 -13.91 27.06 41.24
C ARG A 311 -15.03 26.59 42.14
N THR A 312 -14.72 25.86 43.23
CA THR A 312 -15.70 25.29 44.13
C THR A 312 -16.65 26.36 44.69
N ARG A 313 -16.13 27.51 45.12
CA ARG A 313 -16.91 28.64 45.65
C ARG A 313 -17.83 29.25 44.62
N GLU A 314 -17.38 29.42 43.39
CA GLU A 314 -18.17 29.94 42.28
C GLU A 314 -19.34 28.99 41.93
N ILE A 315 -19.07 27.66 41.88
CA ILE A 315 -20.09 26.63 41.65
C ILE A 315 -21.14 26.65 42.80
N GLY A 316 -20.65 26.77 44.03
CA GLY A 316 -21.52 26.89 45.20
C GLY A 316 -22.44 28.09 45.13
N LEU A 317 -21.92 29.28 44.74
CA LEU A 317 -22.71 30.49 44.56
C LEU A 317 -23.79 30.33 43.48
N ARG A 318 -23.45 29.77 42.31
CA ARG A 318 -24.42 29.52 41.25
C ARG A 318 -25.55 28.58 41.71
N LYS A 319 -25.22 27.54 42.47
CA LYS A 319 -26.21 26.59 43.01
C LYS A 319 -27.07 27.23 44.10
N ALA A 320 -26.51 28.10 44.93
CA ALA A 320 -27.25 28.84 45.95
C ALA A 320 -28.32 29.77 45.34
N VAL A 321 -28.02 30.34 44.13
CA VAL A 321 -28.94 31.18 43.36
C VAL A 321 -29.91 30.35 42.51
N GLY A 322 -29.89 28.98 42.59
CA GLY A 322 -30.87 28.10 41.98
C GLY A 322 -30.43 27.40 40.68
N ALA A 323 -29.15 27.37 40.34
CA ALA A 323 -28.69 26.63 39.16
C ALA A 323 -28.90 25.12 39.34
N LYS A 324 -29.58 24.49 38.33
CA LYS A 324 -29.83 23.04 38.30
C LYS A 324 -28.52 22.28 38.11
N GLN A 325 -28.41 21.07 38.67
CA GLN A 325 -27.24 20.19 38.53
C GLN A 325 -26.86 19.96 37.06
N MET A 326 -27.85 19.78 36.20
CA MET A 326 -27.66 19.54 34.75
C MET A 326 -26.96 20.73 34.05
N ILE A 327 -27.23 21.96 34.48
CA ILE A 327 -26.60 23.17 33.91
C ILE A 327 -25.12 23.19 34.22
N ILE A 328 -24.73 22.86 35.47
CA ILE A 328 -23.32 22.77 35.89
C ILE A 328 -22.61 21.64 35.16
N LEU A 329 -23.26 20.45 35.05
CA LEU A 329 -22.72 19.30 34.34
C LEU A 329 -22.45 19.65 32.87
N LEU A 330 -23.44 20.19 32.15
CA LEU A 330 -23.29 20.58 30.75
C LEU A 330 -22.23 21.66 30.54
N GLN A 331 -22.09 22.61 31.46
CA GLN A 331 -21.08 23.65 31.39
C GLN A 331 -19.66 23.05 31.35
N PHE A 332 -19.32 22.18 32.30
CA PHE A 332 -18.00 21.53 32.37
C PHE A 332 -17.80 20.52 31.26
N LEU A 333 -18.84 19.83 30.82
CA LEU A 333 -18.76 18.90 29.69
C LEU A 333 -18.50 19.64 28.36
N VAL A 334 -19.12 20.79 28.13
CA VAL A 334 -18.83 21.65 26.96
C VAL A 334 -17.41 22.18 27.03
N GLU A 335 -16.91 22.56 28.22
CA GLU A 335 -15.53 23.01 28.40
C GLU A 335 -14.50 21.94 27.97
N THR A 336 -14.70 20.68 28.40
CA THR A 336 -13.83 19.56 27.98
C THR A 336 -13.97 19.22 26.52
N LEU A 337 -15.17 19.27 25.98
CA LEU A 337 -15.42 19.02 24.56
C LEU A 337 -14.73 20.06 23.67
N VAL A 338 -14.81 21.34 24.05
CA VAL A 338 -14.11 22.42 23.32
C VAL A 338 -12.60 22.22 23.36
N LEU A 339 -12.04 21.87 24.52
CA LEU A 339 -10.62 21.54 24.67
C LEU A 339 -10.18 20.41 23.75
N SER A 340 -10.93 19.30 23.77
CA SER A 340 -10.60 18.13 22.97
C SER A 340 -10.77 18.38 21.46
N LEU A 341 -11.78 19.15 21.06
CA LEU A 341 -12.00 19.52 19.65
C LEU A 341 -10.90 20.45 19.12
N ILE A 342 -10.47 21.44 19.92
CA ILE A 342 -9.34 22.31 19.55
C ILE A 342 -8.06 21.47 19.41
N GLY A 343 -7.76 20.61 20.41
CA GLY A 343 -6.64 19.67 20.33
C GLY A 343 -6.73 18.75 19.13
N GLY A 344 -7.92 18.24 18.82
CA GLY A 344 -8.21 17.42 17.64
C GLY A 344 -7.96 18.14 16.32
N LEU A 345 -8.45 19.38 16.19
CA LEU A 345 -8.22 20.21 14.99
C LEU A 345 -6.73 20.52 14.78
N LEU A 346 -6.02 20.86 15.85
CA LEU A 346 -4.57 21.08 15.77
C LEU A 346 -3.83 19.78 15.46
N GLY A 347 -4.29 18.64 16.01
CA GLY A 347 -3.78 17.31 15.68
C GLY A 347 -3.99 16.94 14.21
N ILE A 348 -5.18 17.20 13.66
CA ILE A 348 -5.47 16.99 12.22
C ILE A 348 -4.53 17.85 11.36
N GLY A 349 -4.34 19.12 11.74
CA GLY A 349 -3.42 20.04 11.05
C GLY A 349 -1.97 19.53 11.08
N LEU A 350 -1.51 19.02 12.24
CA LEU A 350 -0.19 18.43 12.40
C LEU A 350 -0.04 17.15 11.59
N GLY A 351 -1.03 16.26 11.61
CA GLY A 351 -1.05 15.03 10.83
C GLY A 351 -1.05 15.30 9.32
N TRP A 352 -1.80 16.30 8.87
CA TRP A 352 -1.79 16.76 7.48
C TRP A 352 -0.42 17.35 7.10
N GLY A 353 0.19 18.15 7.98
CA GLY A 353 1.53 18.71 7.75
C GLY A 353 2.61 17.62 7.63
N ILE A 354 2.55 16.56 8.46
CA ILE A 354 3.45 15.39 8.35
C ILE A 354 3.22 14.68 7.01
N ALA A 355 1.97 14.42 6.63
CA ALA A 355 1.62 13.77 5.37
C ALA A 355 2.12 14.58 4.17
N ALA A 356 1.96 15.91 4.18
CA ALA A 356 2.48 16.81 3.16
C ALA A 356 4.01 16.79 3.10
N GLY A 357 4.69 16.74 4.24
CA GLY A 357 6.15 16.64 4.31
C GLY A 357 6.67 15.34 3.71
N VAL A 358 6.03 14.20 4.00
CA VAL A 358 6.37 12.88 3.42
C VAL A 358 6.19 12.89 1.90
N THR A 359 5.11 13.51 1.40
CA THR A 359 4.85 13.67 -0.04
C THR A 359 5.89 14.59 -0.70
N ALA A 360 6.24 15.71 -0.07
CA ALA A 360 7.25 16.63 -0.59
C ALA A 360 8.67 16.02 -0.63
N ALA A 361 8.95 15.07 0.27
CA ALA A 361 10.19 14.30 0.26
C ALA A 361 10.21 13.19 -0.82
N ASN A 362 9.17 13.06 -1.63
CA ASN A 362 9.01 12.02 -2.66
C ASN A 362 9.12 10.57 -2.13
N LEU A 363 8.84 10.37 -0.83
CA LEU A 363 8.88 9.02 -0.24
C LEU A 363 7.61 8.23 -0.58
N ILE A 364 6.45 8.81 -0.34
CA ILE A 364 5.12 8.22 -0.62
C ILE A 364 4.14 9.37 -0.86
N GLN A 365 3.22 9.23 -1.80
CA GLN A 365 2.11 10.18 -1.99
C GLN A 365 1.05 9.95 -0.91
N ALA A 366 1.23 10.57 0.25
CA ALA A 366 0.30 10.43 1.37
C ALA A 366 -1.05 11.10 1.04
N GLN A 367 -2.16 10.40 1.23
CA GLN A 367 -3.51 10.87 0.93
C GLN A 367 -4.35 11.01 2.20
N VAL A 368 -4.62 12.25 2.61
CA VAL A 368 -5.56 12.52 3.70
C VAL A 368 -6.98 12.44 3.15
N THR A 369 -7.74 11.44 3.59
CA THR A 369 -9.13 11.22 3.18
C THR A 369 -10.12 11.88 4.15
N SER A 370 -11.31 12.24 3.67
CA SER A 370 -12.38 12.77 4.53
C SER A 370 -12.76 11.79 5.64
N SER A 371 -12.69 10.48 5.37
CA SER A 371 -12.95 9.43 6.37
C SER A 371 -11.93 9.45 7.51
N SER A 372 -10.63 9.66 7.22
CA SER A 372 -9.58 9.78 8.23
C SER A 372 -9.81 10.99 9.13
N VAL A 373 -10.18 12.13 8.54
CA VAL A 373 -10.48 13.37 9.29
C VAL A 373 -11.71 13.20 10.17
N MET A 374 -12.81 12.63 9.63
CA MET A 374 -14.03 12.39 10.41
C MET A 374 -13.79 11.42 11.57
N LEU A 375 -13.04 10.36 11.34
CA LEU A 375 -12.70 9.38 12.36
C LEU A 375 -11.85 10.01 13.48
N ALA A 376 -10.83 10.77 13.12
CA ALA A 376 -9.97 11.48 14.07
C ALA A 376 -10.75 12.51 14.89
N PHE A 377 -11.64 13.27 14.27
CA PHE A 377 -12.53 14.23 14.93
C PHE A 377 -13.49 13.55 15.89
N SER A 378 -14.08 12.42 15.49
CA SER A 378 -14.99 11.63 16.32
C SER A 378 -14.27 11.06 17.55
N PHE A 379 -13.05 10.59 17.40
CA PHE A 379 -12.23 10.13 18.53
C PHE A 379 -11.90 11.26 19.50
N ALA A 380 -11.51 12.44 19.00
CA ALA A 380 -11.25 13.60 19.86
C ALA A 380 -12.49 14.00 20.66
N ALA A 381 -13.67 14.02 20.02
CA ALA A 381 -14.93 14.30 20.67
C ALA A 381 -15.28 13.26 21.76
N ALA A 382 -15.12 11.97 21.44
CA ALA A 382 -15.39 10.85 22.35
C ALA A 382 -14.49 10.93 23.60
N VAL A 383 -13.21 11.22 23.42
CA VAL A 383 -12.25 11.41 24.52
C VAL A 383 -12.66 12.58 25.41
N GLY A 384 -13.03 13.74 24.82
CA GLY A 384 -13.50 14.90 25.56
C GLY A 384 -14.74 14.63 26.41
N VAL A 385 -15.73 13.91 25.85
CA VAL A 385 -16.94 13.51 26.55
C VAL A 385 -16.63 12.52 27.66
N PHE A 386 -15.91 11.44 27.36
CA PHE A 386 -15.63 10.35 28.29
C PHE A 386 -14.84 10.83 29.53
N PHE A 387 -13.73 11.51 29.31
CA PHE A 387 -12.87 11.98 30.38
C PHE A 387 -13.37 13.26 31.05
N GLY A 388 -14.24 14.03 30.38
CA GLY A 388 -14.91 15.21 30.96
C GLY A 388 -16.11 14.86 31.84
N LEU A 389 -16.73 13.69 31.61
CA LEU A 389 -17.97 13.32 32.31
C LEU A 389 -17.78 13.20 33.84
N TYR A 390 -16.73 12.55 34.28
CA TYR A 390 -16.48 12.35 35.74
C TYR A 390 -16.24 13.67 36.49
N PRO A 391 -15.34 14.58 36.06
CA PRO A 391 -15.19 15.89 36.70
C PRO A 391 -16.46 16.73 36.66
N ALA A 392 -17.16 16.75 35.53
CA ALA A 392 -18.41 17.50 35.39
C ALA A 392 -19.51 16.98 36.35
N TYR A 393 -19.61 15.65 36.46
CA TYR A 393 -20.54 15.01 37.38
C TYR A 393 -20.19 15.38 38.85
N ARG A 394 -18.91 15.34 39.23
CA ARG A 394 -18.44 15.73 40.58
C ARG A 394 -18.76 17.20 40.88
N ALA A 395 -18.50 18.10 39.93
CA ALA A 395 -18.87 19.52 40.05
C ALA A 395 -20.38 19.72 40.23
N SER A 396 -21.19 18.98 39.46
CA SER A 396 -22.65 19.11 39.53
C SER A 396 -23.26 18.66 40.86
N ARG A 397 -22.56 17.82 41.65
CA ARG A 397 -23.04 17.28 42.93
C ARG A 397 -22.54 18.04 44.17
N LEU A 398 -21.70 19.07 44.03
CA LEU A 398 -21.23 19.90 45.11
C LEU A 398 -22.44 20.52 45.89
N ARG A 399 -22.41 20.46 47.22
CA ARG A 399 -23.42 21.07 48.06
C ARG A 399 -23.11 22.55 48.24
N PRO A 400 -24.07 23.49 48.09
CA PRO A 400 -23.83 24.93 48.23
C PRO A 400 -23.17 25.33 49.54
N ILE A 401 -23.63 24.73 50.66
CA ILE A 401 -23.15 25.05 52.01
C ILE A 401 -21.68 24.63 52.18
N GLU A 402 -21.31 23.44 51.70
CA GLU A 402 -19.93 22.92 51.76
C GLU A 402 -19.01 23.72 50.83
N ALA A 403 -19.51 24.07 49.65
CA ALA A 403 -18.75 24.82 48.65
C ALA A 403 -18.46 26.28 49.03
N LEU A 404 -19.37 26.93 49.78
CA LEU A 404 -19.17 28.30 50.31
C LEU A 404 -18.28 28.35 51.53
N ARG A 405 -18.09 27.23 52.26
CA ARG A 405 -17.25 27.10 53.44
C ARG A 405 -15.80 26.70 53.13
N TYR A 406 -15.54 26.40 51.86
CA TYR A 406 -14.21 26.03 51.36
C TYR A 406 -13.34 27.28 51.27
N GLU A 407 -12.27 27.36 52.09
CA GLU A 407 -11.23 28.39 52.06
C GLU A 407 -10.19 28.09 50.96
#